data_396e1bf0bf4591e0def2f9aafefd6def
#
_entry.id   396e1bf0bf4591e0def2f9aafefd6def
#
_cell.length_a   1.000
_cell.length_b   1.000
_cell.length_c   1.000
_cell.angle_alpha   90.00
_cell.angle_beta   90.00
_cell.angle_gamma   90.00
#
_symmetry.space_group_name_H-M   'P 1'
#
loop_
_entity.id
_entity.type
_entity.pdbx_description
1 polymer ?
#
loop_
_entity_poly.entity_id
_entity_poly.type
_entity_poly.pdbx_seq_one_letter_code
_entity_poly.pdbx_strand_id
1 'polypeptide(L)'
;MIRSALATALAAIVAAGLAPAQSALAQDESDQRLGTVHFVTSCNETAQRRFEIFEDVAKADPECGMAFWGIALTLLSNPHGAPPASNLPLGLAAIQKAKAVGAKTQRERDYIDALAVMYVDYDKIDHRSRVQAYLKAMEALAGRYPEDDEAQIAYAITLNVAASPADKTYANQLKGAAILEPIFKRQPQHPGVAHYLIHLYDYPPIAEKGLDAAMRYAKIAPAAPHAQHMPSHIFTRVGYWKESIAANQASVRAAKADKASTDQLHGQDYMVYAYLQLAQDNNARAVIDDMAKSANFGPEERGGPFALAASPARYMVERGDWRGAAELEVRPSKFPFITAITHFARALGAARAGNPEAAKADVAKLAELRDQLREAKDAYWAEQVDIQWQAASAWLLYAQGKYDDALKAMRAAADAEDKTEKAPVTPGPLAPARELYGAMLLERGMAKEALAAYEATLKKEPHRLGATIGAAKAAEKAGDLATARQHYAAAVALAENADPVRPEIAAARAFVAQAR
;
A
#
# COMPACT_ATOMS: atom_id res chain seq x y z
N MET A 1 8.39 -12.77 14.93
CA MET A 1 8.96 -11.42 14.98
C MET A 1 8.12 -10.35 14.28
N ILE A 2 7.02 -10.70 13.55
CA ILE A 2 6.01 -9.74 13.03
C ILE A 2 5.14 -9.11 14.14
N ARG A 3 5.33 -9.57 15.36
CA ARG A 3 4.56 -9.11 16.53
C ARG A 3 4.84 -7.67 16.95
N SER A 4 5.91 -7.03 16.48
CA SER A 4 6.31 -5.70 16.97
C SER A 4 5.70 -4.51 16.25
N ALA A 5 5.43 -4.53 14.95
CA ALA A 5 5.02 -3.31 14.24
C ALA A 5 3.51 -2.99 14.35
N LEU A 6 2.63 -4.00 14.42
CA LEU A 6 1.21 -3.76 14.69
C LEU A 6 0.90 -3.75 16.20
N ALA A 7 1.65 -4.53 16.98
CA ALA A 7 1.57 -4.46 18.44
C ALA A 7 1.98 -3.08 18.98
N THR A 8 2.92 -2.39 18.36
CA THR A 8 3.33 -1.04 18.79
C THR A 8 2.30 0.05 18.49
N ALA A 9 1.50 -0.06 17.45
CA ALA A 9 0.41 0.91 17.23
C ALA A 9 -0.82 0.65 18.12
N LEU A 10 -1.01 -0.60 18.61
CA LEU A 10 -2.11 -0.98 19.51
C LEU A 10 -1.66 -1.19 20.96
N ALA A 11 -0.40 -1.56 21.23
CA ALA A 11 0.12 -1.69 22.60
C ALA A 11 0.16 -0.35 23.36
N ALA A 12 0.18 0.78 22.65
CA ALA A 12 -0.02 2.10 23.26
C ALA A 12 -1.44 2.31 23.84
N ILE A 13 -2.39 1.42 23.55
CA ILE A 13 -3.81 1.52 23.98
C ILE A 13 -4.01 1.27 25.49
N VAL A 14 -3.04 0.72 26.22
CA VAL A 14 -3.30 0.22 27.58
C VAL A 14 -2.56 0.98 28.69
N ALA A 15 -1.76 2.00 28.43
CA ALA A 15 -0.81 2.54 29.40
C ALA A 15 -1.04 3.99 29.90
N ALA A 16 -2.26 4.43 30.17
CA ALA A 16 -2.48 5.77 30.72
C ALA A 16 -3.44 5.82 31.91
N GLY A 17 -2.89 5.94 33.08
CA GLY A 17 -3.60 6.31 34.31
C GLY A 17 -2.69 6.35 35.54
N LEU A 18 -2.39 7.53 36.07
CA LEU A 18 -1.79 7.95 37.35
C LEU A 18 -0.72 7.05 38.02
N ALA A 19 0.52 7.49 37.99
CA ALA A 19 1.70 6.81 38.51
C ALA A 19 2.57 7.65 39.43
N PRO A 20 3.38 7.05 40.37
CA PRO A 20 4.48 7.72 41.04
C PRO A 20 5.60 8.10 40.03
N ALA A 21 6.43 9.08 40.37
CA ALA A 21 7.34 9.77 39.45
C ALA A 21 8.19 8.91 38.49
N GLN A 22 8.55 7.67 38.83
CA GLN A 22 9.32 6.78 37.94
C GLN A 22 8.51 6.19 36.79
N SER A 23 7.20 5.96 36.96
CA SER A 23 6.33 5.50 35.91
C SER A 23 5.87 6.63 34.98
N ALA A 24 5.85 7.87 35.47
CA ALA A 24 5.60 9.05 34.63
C ALA A 24 6.75 9.32 33.63
N LEU A 25 8.00 9.09 34.02
CA LEU A 25 9.16 9.21 33.13
C LEU A 25 9.16 8.13 32.04
N ALA A 26 8.81 6.89 32.37
CA ALA A 26 8.72 5.80 31.39
C ALA A 26 7.55 6.01 30.40
N GLN A 27 6.43 6.56 30.88
CA GLN A 27 5.28 6.92 30.05
C GLN A 27 5.63 8.04 29.06
N ASP A 28 6.27 9.10 29.56
CA ASP A 28 6.71 10.25 28.74
C ASP A 28 7.70 9.81 27.64
N GLU A 29 8.61 8.89 27.96
CA GLU A 29 9.56 8.34 27.00
C GLU A 29 8.86 7.46 25.93
N SER A 30 7.86 6.67 26.32
CA SER A 30 7.03 5.88 25.41
C SER A 30 6.18 6.78 24.50
N ASP A 31 5.54 7.79 25.06
CA ASP A 31 4.71 8.77 24.33
C ASP A 31 5.53 9.56 23.29
N GLN A 32 6.77 9.93 23.62
CA GLN A 32 7.70 10.58 22.69
C GLN A 32 8.13 9.68 21.53
N ARG A 33 8.13 8.36 21.73
CA ARG A 33 8.57 7.37 20.74
C ARG A 33 7.44 6.82 19.87
N LEU A 34 6.24 6.61 20.44
CA LEU A 34 5.14 5.85 19.83
C LEU A 34 3.83 6.64 19.71
N GLY A 35 3.76 7.84 20.29
CA GLY A 35 2.54 8.64 20.39
C GLY A 35 1.69 8.26 21.60
N THR A 36 0.61 9.03 21.84
CA THR A 36 -0.24 8.92 23.04
C THR A 36 -1.61 8.37 22.70
N VAL A 37 -2.04 7.35 23.42
CA VAL A 37 -3.39 6.74 23.33
C VAL A 37 -4.02 6.64 24.70
N HIS A 38 -5.30 6.97 24.82
CA HIS A 38 -6.08 6.87 26.05
C HIS A 38 -7.22 5.84 25.92
N PHE A 39 -6.95 4.58 26.25
CA PHE A 39 -7.96 3.53 26.24
C PHE A 39 -8.24 3.05 27.67
N VAL A 40 -9.37 3.47 28.24
CA VAL A 40 -9.76 3.13 29.60
C VAL A 40 -10.33 1.72 29.64
N THR A 41 -9.82 0.88 30.55
CA THR A 41 -10.36 -0.45 30.85
C THR A 41 -10.56 -0.64 32.34
N SER A 42 -11.36 -1.64 32.72
CA SER A 42 -11.58 -2.02 34.13
C SER A 42 -10.56 -3.05 34.66
N CYS A 43 -9.54 -3.36 33.87
CA CYS A 43 -8.47 -4.27 34.25
C CYS A 43 -7.52 -3.67 35.31
N ASN A 44 -6.68 -4.50 35.89
CA ASN A 44 -5.71 -4.07 36.89
C ASN A 44 -4.72 -3.07 36.29
N GLU A 45 -4.71 -1.83 36.81
CA GLU A 45 -3.86 -0.73 36.33
C GLU A 45 -2.37 -1.08 36.36
N THR A 46 -1.90 -1.75 37.41
CA THR A 46 -0.48 -2.13 37.52
C THR A 46 -0.08 -3.12 36.45
N ALA A 47 -0.94 -4.06 36.08
CA ALA A 47 -0.72 -4.99 35.00
C ALA A 47 -0.69 -4.25 33.64
N GLN A 48 -1.63 -3.34 33.42
CA GLN A 48 -1.71 -2.55 32.18
C GLN A 48 -0.47 -1.68 31.96
N ARG A 49 0.03 -1.03 33.02
CA ARG A 49 1.20 -0.12 32.93
C ARG A 49 2.53 -0.84 32.83
N ARG A 50 2.62 -2.11 33.24
CA ARG A 50 3.88 -2.84 33.33
C ARG A 50 4.22 -3.62 32.06
N PHE A 51 3.21 -3.93 31.24
CA PHE A 51 3.38 -4.84 30.11
C PHE A 51 2.96 -4.17 28.80
N GLU A 52 3.84 -4.31 27.80
CA GLU A 52 3.66 -3.75 26.46
C GLU A 52 2.84 -4.65 25.52
N ILE A 53 2.58 -5.92 25.93
CA ILE A 53 1.85 -6.90 25.12
C ILE A 53 0.69 -7.51 25.89
N PHE A 54 -0.41 -7.77 25.20
CA PHE A 54 -1.65 -8.26 25.79
C PHE A 54 -1.51 -9.63 26.47
N GLU A 55 -0.63 -10.52 25.97
CA GLU A 55 -0.35 -11.81 26.60
C GLU A 55 0.26 -11.66 27.99
N ASP A 56 1.10 -10.67 28.21
CA ASP A 56 1.69 -10.46 29.53
C ASP A 56 0.71 -9.78 30.48
N VAL A 57 -0.17 -8.90 29.95
CA VAL A 57 -1.31 -8.39 30.74
C VAL A 57 -2.22 -9.54 31.18
N ALA A 58 -2.57 -10.45 30.25
CA ALA A 58 -3.41 -11.61 30.56
C ALA A 58 -2.80 -12.59 31.57
N LYS A 59 -1.46 -12.72 31.61
CA LYS A 59 -0.74 -13.50 32.62
C LYS A 59 -0.77 -12.84 34.00
N ALA A 60 -0.62 -11.50 34.03
CA ALA A 60 -0.57 -10.73 35.27
C ALA A 60 -1.96 -10.44 35.85
N ASP A 61 -2.99 -10.33 35.00
CA ASP A 61 -4.39 -10.16 35.35
C ASP A 61 -5.27 -11.13 34.54
N PRO A 62 -5.37 -12.40 34.95
CA PRO A 62 -6.16 -13.42 34.25
C PRO A 62 -7.68 -13.15 34.21
N GLU A 63 -8.16 -12.18 35.00
CA GLU A 63 -9.56 -11.75 35.03
C GLU A 63 -9.80 -10.53 34.12
N CYS A 64 -8.79 -10.04 33.40
CA CYS A 64 -8.91 -8.98 32.46
C CYS A 64 -9.47 -9.47 31.11
N GLY A 65 -10.77 -9.36 30.88
CA GLY A 65 -11.41 -9.72 29.61
C GLY A 65 -10.85 -8.93 28.43
N MET A 66 -10.47 -7.67 28.64
CA MET A 66 -9.91 -6.82 27.60
C MET A 66 -8.48 -7.21 27.16
N ALA A 67 -7.71 -7.87 28.01
CA ALA A 67 -6.42 -8.44 27.58
C ALA A 67 -6.63 -9.56 26.54
N PHE A 68 -7.61 -10.44 26.75
CA PHE A 68 -7.96 -11.48 25.78
C PHE A 68 -8.60 -10.91 24.50
N TRP A 69 -9.38 -9.82 24.62
CA TRP A 69 -9.84 -9.05 23.45
C TRP A 69 -8.67 -8.50 22.66
N GLY A 70 -7.67 -7.91 23.31
CA GLY A 70 -6.47 -7.40 22.67
C GLY A 70 -5.65 -8.49 21.96
N ILE A 71 -5.51 -9.68 22.58
CA ILE A 71 -4.89 -10.85 21.94
C ILE A 71 -5.66 -11.22 20.66
N ALA A 72 -6.99 -11.29 20.72
CA ALA A 72 -7.79 -11.58 19.55
C ALA A 72 -7.62 -10.51 18.46
N LEU A 73 -7.64 -9.23 18.84
CA LEU A 73 -7.47 -8.13 17.88
C LEU A 73 -6.12 -8.19 17.15
N THR A 74 -5.02 -8.47 17.88
CA THR A 74 -3.68 -8.60 17.26
C THR A 74 -3.57 -9.81 16.32
N LEU A 75 -4.33 -10.88 16.57
CA LEU A 75 -4.36 -12.07 15.71
C LEU A 75 -5.07 -11.83 14.35
N LEU A 76 -5.85 -10.75 14.20
CA LEU A 76 -6.35 -10.32 12.89
C LEU A 76 -5.22 -9.84 11.97
N SER A 77 -4.05 -9.50 12.51
CA SER A 77 -2.88 -9.03 11.77
C SER A 77 -3.17 -7.74 10.98
N ASN A 78 -2.82 -7.68 9.69
CA ASN A 78 -3.09 -6.52 8.85
C ASN A 78 -4.59 -6.43 8.53
N PRO A 79 -5.30 -5.35 8.88
CA PRO A 79 -6.74 -5.22 8.65
C PRO A 79 -7.13 -5.17 7.17
N HIS A 80 -6.21 -4.79 6.27
CA HIS A 80 -6.44 -4.73 4.83
C HIS A 80 -6.36 -6.08 4.11
N GLY A 81 -6.21 -7.18 4.83
CA GLY A 81 -6.16 -8.53 4.28
C GLY A 81 -6.80 -9.57 5.19
N ALA A 82 -7.04 -10.76 4.65
CA ALA A 82 -7.47 -11.87 5.48
C ALA A 82 -6.35 -12.25 6.47
N PRO A 83 -6.67 -12.51 7.74
CA PRO A 83 -5.70 -12.99 8.71
C PRO A 83 -5.17 -14.37 8.28
N PRO A 84 -3.93 -14.75 8.71
CA PRO A 84 -3.44 -16.11 8.52
C PRO A 84 -4.43 -17.14 9.03
N ALA A 85 -4.68 -18.21 8.27
CA ALA A 85 -5.65 -19.24 8.65
C ALA A 85 -5.33 -19.87 10.03
N SER A 86 -4.04 -19.99 10.38
CA SER A 86 -3.58 -20.45 11.68
C SER A 86 -3.98 -19.55 12.85
N ASN A 87 -4.24 -18.26 12.61
CA ASN A 87 -4.61 -17.30 13.65
C ASN A 87 -6.11 -17.37 14.01
N LEU A 88 -6.95 -17.85 13.09
CA LEU A 88 -8.40 -17.86 13.31
C LEU A 88 -8.86 -18.71 14.50
N PRO A 89 -8.40 -19.97 14.66
CA PRO A 89 -8.75 -20.76 15.86
C PRO A 89 -8.18 -20.15 17.14
N LEU A 90 -6.99 -19.54 17.10
CA LEU A 90 -6.38 -18.88 18.25
C LEU A 90 -7.18 -17.63 18.68
N GLY A 91 -7.60 -16.82 17.71
CA GLY A 91 -8.43 -15.65 17.97
C GLY A 91 -9.81 -16.01 18.50
N LEU A 92 -10.43 -17.09 17.97
CA LEU A 92 -11.69 -17.62 18.52
C LEU A 92 -11.52 -18.04 19.98
N ALA A 93 -10.45 -18.78 20.32
CA ALA A 93 -10.16 -19.17 21.69
C ALA A 93 -9.96 -17.97 22.62
N ALA A 94 -9.26 -16.92 22.14
CA ALA A 94 -9.08 -15.69 22.91
C ALA A 94 -10.42 -14.96 23.15
N ILE A 95 -11.29 -14.85 22.17
CA ILE A 95 -12.64 -14.27 22.32
C ILE A 95 -13.50 -15.09 23.28
N GLN A 96 -13.47 -16.41 23.17
CA GLN A 96 -14.19 -17.28 24.10
C GLN A 96 -13.70 -17.10 25.54
N LYS A 97 -12.38 -16.96 25.74
CA LYS A 97 -11.79 -16.69 27.03
C LYS A 97 -12.19 -15.29 27.55
N ALA A 98 -12.16 -14.26 26.71
CA ALA A 98 -12.63 -12.91 27.06
C ALA A 98 -14.08 -12.93 27.57
N LYS A 99 -14.97 -13.65 26.87
CA LYS A 99 -16.38 -13.82 27.27
C LYS A 99 -16.55 -14.63 28.56
N ALA A 100 -15.77 -15.71 28.76
CA ALA A 100 -15.84 -16.56 29.93
C ALA A 100 -15.35 -15.85 31.21
N VAL A 101 -14.27 -15.08 31.10
CA VAL A 101 -13.75 -14.23 32.18
C VAL A 101 -14.72 -13.08 32.44
N GLY A 102 -15.31 -12.55 31.36
CA GLY A 102 -16.19 -11.38 31.40
C GLY A 102 -15.44 -10.07 31.46
N ALA A 103 -16.19 -8.98 31.47
CA ALA A 103 -15.68 -7.63 31.66
C ALA A 103 -16.63 -6.85 32.59
N LYS A 104 -16.07 -5.96 33.41
CA LYS A 104 -16.83 -5.27 34.46
C LYS A 104 -17.84 -4.26 33.89
N THR A 105 -17.50 -3.62 32.77
CA THR A 105 -18.36 -2.59 32.16
C THR A 105 -19.13 -3.14 30.96
N GLN A 106 -20.29 -2.55 30.66
CA GLN A 106 -21.06 -2.88 29.46
C GLN A 106 -20.28 -2.50 28.19
N ARG A 107 -19.58 -1.36 28.22
CA ARG A 107 -18.71 -0.89 27.14
C ARG A 107 -17.70 -1.96 26.73
N GLU A 108 -16.96 -2.53 27.67
CA GLU A 108 -15.97 -3.57 27.40
C GLU A 108 -16.60 -4.86 26.84
N ARG A 109 -17.76 -5.27 27.38
CA ARG A 109 -18.50 -6.41 26.83
C ARG A 109 -18.90 -6.18 25.38
N ASP A 110 -19.33 -4.98 25.05
CA ASP A 110 -19.74 -4.60 23.69
C ASP A 110 -18.56 -4.60 22.71
N TYR A 111 -17.34 -4.21 23.15
CA TYR A 111 -16.11 -4.34 22.34
C TYR A 111 -15.76 -5.82 22.08
N ILE A 112 -15.88 -6.67 23.09
CA ILE A 112 -15.64 -8.12 22.97
C ILE A 112 -16.65 -8.75 22.00
N ASP A 113 -17.93 -8.39 22.12
CA ASP A 113 -19.00 -8.89 21.25
C ASP A 113 -18.85 -8.41 19.81
N ALA A 114 -18.47 -7.15 19.59
CA ALA A 114 -18.21 -6.61 18.28
C ALA A 114 -17.07 -7.38 17.58
N LEU A 115 -15.95 -7.61 18.26
CA LEU A 115 -14.82 -8.32 17.68
C LEU A 115 -15.13 -9.81 17.43
N ALA A 116 -16.00 -10.42 18.24
CA ALA A 116 -16.37 -11.83 18.14
C ALA A 116 -16.88 -12.22 16.74
N VAL A 117 -17.54 -11.30 16.02
CA VAL A 117 -18.09 -11.57 14.68
C VAL A 117 -17.02 -11.88 13.64
N MET A 118 -15.76 -11.49 13.90
CA MET A 118 -14.64 -11.82 13.02
C MET A 118 -14.18 -13.28 13.17
N TYR A 119 -14.54 -13.95 14.27
CA TYR A 119 -14.04 -15.27 14.63
C TYR A 119 -15.10 -16.36 14.68
N VAL A 120 -16.35 -16.02 15.04
CA VAL A 120 -17.44 -16.99 15.10
C VAL A 120 -17.71 -17.53 13.70
N ASP A 121 -17.83 -18.86 13.59
CA ASP A 121 -18.06 -19.59 12.33
C ASP A 121 -17.08 -19.21 11.20
N TYR A 122 -15.84 -18.91 11.54
CA TYR A 122 -14.81 -18.49 10.57
C TYR A 122 -14.53 -19.55 9.48
N ASP A 123 -14.84 -20.80 9.74
CA ASP A 123 -14.71 -21.94 8.84
C ASP A 123 -15.90 -22.06 7.86
N LYS A 124 -17.04 -21.40 8.15
CA LYS A 124 -18.28 -21.43 7.35
C LYS A 124 -18.54 -20.10 6.63
N ILE A 125 -18.12 -18.97 7.23
CA ILE A 125 -18.38 -17.63 6.72
C ILE A 125 -17.10 -17.06 6.11
N ASP A 126 -17.14 -16.65 4.86
CA ASP A 126 -16.00 -16.05 4.19
C ASP A 126 -15.53 -14.75 4.87
N HIS A 127 -14.26 -14.39 4.66
CA HIS A 127 -13.64 -13.24 5.30
C HIS A 127 -14.38 -11.93 5.00
N ARG A 128 -14.80 -11.70 3.75
CA ARG A 128 -15.49 -10.47 3.34
C ARG A 128 -16.84 -10.33 4.07
N SER A 129 -17.61 -11.40 4.18
CA SER A 129 -18.87 -11.42 4.92
C SER A 129 -18.67 -11.11 6.40
N ARG A 130 -17.60 -11.65 7.01
CA ARG A 130 -17.25 -11.35 8.41
C ARG A 130 -16.84 -9.88 8.60
N VAL A 131 -16.09 -9.30 7.67
CA VAL A 131 -15.75 -7.87 7.68
C VAL A 131 -17.00 -6.99 7.59
N GLN A 132 -17.97 -7.35 6.73
CA GLN A 132 -19.24 -6.60 6.66
C GLN A 132 -20.08 -6.72 7.94
N ALA A 133 -20.06 -7.89 8.59
CA ALA A 133 -20.71 -8.07 9.90
C ALA A 133 -20.00 -7.25 10.99
N TYR A 134 -18.67 -7.21 10.97
CA TYR A 134 -17.88 -6.39 11.88
C TYR A 134 -18.11 -4.89 11.68
N LEU A 135 -18.24 -4.43 10.43
CA LEU A 135 -18.62 -3.05 10.16
C LEU A 135 -19.94 -2.66 10.84
N LYS A 136 -20.98 -3.51 10.74
CA LYS A 136 -22.26 -3.27 11.40
C LYS A 136 -22.14 -3.29 12.93
N ALA A 137 -21.33 -4.18 13.47
CA ALA A 137 -21.09 -4.27 14.92
C ALA A 137 -20.36 -3.02 15.43
N MET A 138 -19.35 -2.53 14.69
CA MET A 138 -18.62 -1.31 15.03
C MET A 138 -19.47 -0.04 14.86
N GLU A 139 -20.35 0.01 13.86
CA GLU A 139 -21.33 1.10 13.71
C GLU A 139 -22.27 1.17 14.92
N ALA A 140 -22.78 0.02 15.36
CA ALA A 140 -23.65 -0.06 16.54
C ALA A 140 -22.89 0.33 17.83
N LEU A 141 -21.62 -0.11 17.97
CA LEU A 141 -20.77 0.24 19.11
C LEU A 141 -20.52 1.76 19.14
N ALA A 142 -20.04 2.34 18.04
CA ALA A 142 -19.79 3.78 17.93
C ALA A 142 -21.04 4.62 18.16
N GLY A 143 -22.21 4.14 17.70
CA GLY A 143 -23.50 4.80 17.94
C GLY A 143 -23.94 4.73 19.41
N ARG A 144 -23.60 3.67 20.13
CA ARG A 144 -23.90 3.53 21.56
C ARG A 144 -22.97 4.38 22.44
N TYR A 145 -21.74 4.59 22.00
CA TYR A 145 -20.71 5.35 22.72
C TYR A 145 -20.17 6.50 21.84
N PRO A 146 -20.97 7.54 21.56
CA PRO A 146 -20.58 8.62 20.65
C PRO A 146 -19.41 9.45 21.14
N GLU A 147 -19.17 9.48 22.47
CA GLU A 147 -18.05 10.20 23.09
C GLU A 147 -16.80 9.33 23.28
N ASP A 148 -16.87 8.06 22.87
CA ASP A 148 -15.72 7.14 22.94
C ASP A 148 -14.90 7.25 21.65
N ASP A 149 -13.85 8.06 21.68
CA ASP A 149 -12.98 8.29 20.54
C ASP A 149 -12.41 6.98 19.98
N GLU A 150 -12.08 5.98 20.81
CA GLU A 150 -11.55 4.70 20.35
C GLU A 150 -12.59 3.87 19.60
N ALA A 151 -13.87 3.92 20.02
CA ALA A 151 -14.96 3.29 19.27
C ALA A 151 -15.16 3.97 17.90
N GLN A 152 -15.06 5.30 17.85
CA GLN A 152 -15.14 6.06 16.60
C GLN A 152 -13.95 5.74 15.68
N ILE A 153 -12.73 5.66 16.23
CA ILE A 153 -11.51 5.31 15.48
C ILE A 153 -11.62 3.90 14.89
N ALA A 154 -12.02 2.93 15.69
CA ALA A 154 -12.19 1.54 15.25
C ALA A 154 -13.30 1.40 14.19
N TYR A 155 -14.40 2.16 14.32
CA TYR A 155 -15.43 2.22 13.28
C TYR A 155 -14.89 2.82 11.98
N ALA A 156 -14.17 3.93 12.06
CA ALA A 156 -13.63 4.62 10.89
C ALA A 156 -12.66 3.74 10.07
N ILE A 157 -11.74 3.00 10.73
CA ILE A 157 -10.87 2.07 9.99
C ILE A 157 -11.66 0.89 9.41
N THR A 158 -12.67 0.41 10.11
CA THR A 158 -13.51 -0.68 9.60
C THR A 158 -14.31 -0.26 8.37
N LEU A 159 -14.75 1.00 8.27
CA LEU A 159 -15.34 1.57 7.04
C LEU A 159 -14.39 1.44 5.84
N ASN A 160 -13.10 1.77 6.03
CA ASN A 160 -12.10 1.65 4.98
C ASN A 160 -11.89 0.20 4.53
N VAL A 161 -11.72 -0.71 5.51
CA VAL A 161 -11.48 -2.14 5.25
C VAL A 161 -12.67 -2.80 4.56
N ALA A 162 -13.89 -2.40 4.90
CA ALA A 162 -15.12 -2.92 4.34
C ALA A 162 -15.49 -2.32 2.97
N ALA A 163 -14.80 -1.25 2.54
CA ALA A 163 -15.09 -0.56 1.28
C ALA A 163 -14.90 -1.49 0.06
N SER A 164 -15.74 -1.30 -0.94
CA SER A 164 -15.57 -1.99 -2.21
C SER A 164 -14.50 -1.28 -3.06
N PRO A 165 -13.50 -2.00 -3.60
CA PRO A 165 -12.55 -1.40 -4.55
C PRO A 165 -13.22 -0.83 -5.81
N ALA A 166 -14.42 -1.30 -6.14
CA ALA A 166 -15.23 -0.81 -7.27
C ALA A 166 -16.01 0.47 -6.94
N ASP A 167 -16.13 0.85 -5.65
CA ASP A 167 -16.79 2.11 -5.27
C ASP A 167 -15.87 3.30 -5.52
N LYS A 168 -16.09 4.01 -6.60
CA LYS A 168 -15.36 5.23 -6.98
C LYS A 168 -15.96 6.52 -6.41
N THR A 169 -16.98 6.42 -5.57
CA THR A 169 -17.50 7.55 -4.78
C THR A 169 -16.69 7.75 -3.49
N TYR A 170 -15.95 6.72 -3.06
CA TYR A 170 -15.17 6.71 -1.82
C TYR A 170 -16.03 7.04 -0.58
N ALA A 171 -17.31 6.64 -0.60
CA ALA A 171 -18.27 7.02 0.44
C ALA A 171 -17.84 6.56 1.83
N ASN A 172 -17.37 5.32 1.98
CA ASN A 172 -16.89 4.79 3.25
C ASN A 172 -15.62 5.50 3.72
N GLN A 173 -14.69 5.77 2.82
CA GLN A 173 -13.45 6.47 3.12
C GLN A 173 -13.73 7.89 3.61
N LEU A 174 -14.56 8.63 2.90
CA LEU A 174 -14.94 9.99 3.27
C LEU A 174 -15.73 10.04 4.59
N LYS A 175 -16.63 9.07 4.83
CA LYS A 175 -17.34 8.92 6.11
C LYS A 175 -16.35 8.67 7.26
N GLY A 176 -15.41 7.74 7.08
CA GLY A 176 -14.38 7.45 8.08
C GLY A 176 -13.48 8.67 8.37
N ALA A 177 -13.06 9.39 7.34
CA ALA A 177 -12.26 10.60 7.50
C ALA A 177 -13.02 11.71 8.25
N ALA A 178 -14.30 11.92 7.94
CA ALA A 178 -15.16 12.89 8.65
C ALA A 178 -15.30 12.57 10.16
N ILE A 179 -15.22 11.29 10.53
CA ILE A 179 -15.17 10.88 11.94
C ILE A 179 -13.80 11.19 12.55
N LEU A 180 -12.70 10.91 11.84
CA LEU A 180 -11.36 11.02 12.41
C LEU A 180 -10.81 12.45 12.44
N GLU A 181 -11.16 13.32 11.51
CA GLU A 181 -10.60 14.68 11.46
C GLU A 181 -10.86 15.51 12.73
N PRO A 182 -12.06 15.50 13.36
CA PRO A 182 -12.27 16.16 14.64
C PRO A 182 -11.44 15.53 15.77
N ILE A 183 -11.27 14.20 15.77
CA ILE A 183 -10.47 13.49 16.77
C ILE A 183 -8.98 13.86 16.60
N PHE A 184 -8.48 13.94 15.36
CA PHE A 184 -7.11 14.37 15.07
C PHE A 184 -6.79 15.77 15.58
N LYS A 185 -7.77 16.66 15.56
CA LYS A 185 -7.62 18.01 16.15
C LYS A 185 -7.56 17.98 17.68
N ARG A 186 -8.37 17.13 18.33
CA ARG A 186 -8.41 17.00 19.81
C ARG A 186 -7.23 16.19 20.34
N GLN A 187 -6.83 15.14 19.61
CA GLN A 187 -5.76 14.21 19.99
C GLN A 187 -4.65 14.21 18.93
N PRO A 188 -3.86 15.32 18.82
CA PRO A 188 -2.90 15.49 17.74
C PRO A 188 -1.69 14.54 17.83
N GLN A 189 -1.49 13.88 18.96
CA GLN A 189 -0.42 12.89 19.19
C GLN A 189 -0.91 11.44 19.13
N HIS A 190 -2.20 11.21 18.77
CA HIS A 190 -2.74 9.87 18.66
C HIS A 190 -2.25 9.18 17.37
N PRO A 191 -1.40 8.12 17.46
CA PRO A 191 -0.78 7.51 16.28
C PRO A 191 -1.79 6.85 15.34
N GLY A 192 -2.80 6.15 15.89
CA GLY A 192 -3.83 5.48 15.12
C GLY A 192 -4.67 6.43 14.26
N VAL A 193 -4.99 7.62 14.77
CA VAL A 193 -5.81 8.59 14.04
C VAL A 193 -5.06 9.11 12.81
N ALA A 194 -3.79 9.52 12.96
CA ALA A 194 -2.97 9.96 11.84
C ALA A 194 -2.78 8.84 10.81
N HIS A 195 -2.49 7.62 11.28
CA HIS A 195 -2.32 6.43 10.46
C HIS A 195 -3.57 6.12 9.62
N TYR A 196 -4.73 6.09 10.27
CA TYR A 196 -5.97 5.72 9.59
C TYR A 196 -6.47 6.81 8.64
N LEU A 197 -6.22 8.10 8.93
CA LEU A 197 -6.47 9.18 7.97
C LEU A 197 -5.64 9.00 6.69
N ILE A 198 -4.37 8.59 6.79
CA ILE A 198 -3.56 8.27 5.63
C ILE A 198 -4.21 7.15 4.82
N HIS A 199 -4.62 6.05 5.44
CA HIS A 199 -5.29 4.95 4.74
C HIS A 199 -6.63 5.35 4.11
N LEU A 200 -7.43 6.18 4.79
CA LEU A 200 -8.70 6.67 4.27
C LEU A 200 -8.53 7.59 3.06
N TYR A 201 -7.40 8.28 2.97
CA TYR A 201 -7.10 9.19 1.87
C TYR A 201 -6.13 8.63 0.82
N ASP A 202 -5.62 7.37 0.96
CA ASP A 202 -4.73 6.73 -0.02
C ASP A 202 -5.47 6.34 -1.33
N TYR A 203 -6.26 7.27 -1.88
CA TYR A 203 -6.98 7.12 -3.15
C TYR A 203 -6.80 8.36 -4.01
N PRO A 204 -6.52 8.23 -5.34
CA PRO A 204 -6.09 9.35 -6.17
C PRO A 204 -6.95 10.62 -6.05
N PRO A 205 -8.30 10.56 -6.14
CA PRO A 205 -9.10 11.78 -6.15
C PRO A 205 -9.18 12.52 -4.80
N ILE A 206 -8.77 11.89 -3.70
CA ILE A 206 -8.90 12.43 -2.35
C ILE A 206 -7.57 12.47 -1.59
N ALA A 207 -6.46 12.06 -2.23
CA ALA A 207 -5.15 11.93 -1.57
C ALA A 207 -4.61 13.25 -0.98
N GLU A 208 -4.84 14.37 -1.65
CA GLU A 208 -4.39 15.68 -1.17
C GLU A 208 -4.95 16.02 0.22
N LYS A 209 -6.14 15.53 0.58
CA LYS A 209 -6.73 15.72 1.90
C LYS A 209 -5.94 15.04 3.02
N GLY A 210 -5.14 14.01 2.67
CA GLY A 210 -4.29 13.27 3.61
C GLY A 210 -2.96 13.94 3.95
N LEU A 211 -2.60 15.06 3.28
CA LEU A 211 -1.29 15.69 3.43
C LEU A 211 -0.98 16.14 4.86
N ASP A 212 -1.95 16.71 5.60
CA ASP A 212 -1.72 17.13 7.00
C ASP A 212 -1.38 15.93 7.89
N ALA A 213 -2.12 14.84 7.78
CA ALA A 213 -1.84 13.61 8.52
C ALA A 213 -0.47 13.03 8.13
N ALA A 214 -0.14 12.99 6.84
CA ALA A 214 1.14 12.49 6.33
C ALA A 214 2.32 13.32 6.84
N MET A 215 2.25 14.65 6.80
CA MET A 215 3.31 15.54 7.26
C MET A 215 3.59 15.44 8.78
N ARG A 216 2.62 14.95 9.55
CA ARG A 216 2.70 14.91 11.02
C ARG A 216 3.01 13.53 11.56
N TYR A 217 2.55 12.45 10.91
CA TYR A 217 2.56 11.11 11.48
C TYR A 217 3.97 10.60 11.84
N ALA A 218 4.95 10.81 10.98
CA ALA A 218 6.34 10.41 11.26
C ALA A 218 6.91 11.04 12.56
N LYS A 219 6.41 12.22 12.96
CA LYS A 219 6.81 12.90 14.21
C LYS A 219 6.05 12.38 15.42
N ILE A 220 4.85 11.84 15.23
CA ILE A 220 4.02 11.29 16.32
C ILE A 220 4.62 9.96 16.83
N ALA A 221 5.06 9.10 15.93
CA ALA A 221 5.62 7.78 16.29
C ALA A 221 7.00 7.55 15.63
N PRO A 222 8.04 8.32 15.99
CA PRO A 222 9.33 8.31 15.30
C PRO A 222 10.10 6.98 15.42
N ALA A 223 9.83 6.18 16.42
CA ALA A 223 10.51 4.89 16.62
C ALA A 223 9.90 3.74 15.81
N ALA A 224 8.67 3.88 15.31
CA ALA A 224 8.00 2.81 14.59
C ALA A 224 8.34 2.85 13.09
N PRO A 225 8.98 1.79 12.51
CA PRO A 225 9.31 1.75 11.07
C PRO A 225 8.11 2.02 10.17
N HIS A 226 6.99 1.40 10.47
CA HIS A 226 5.75 1.57 9.72
C HIS A 226 5.19 3.01 9.79
N ALA A 227 5.28 3.67 10.95
CA ALA A 227 4.85 5.07 11.07
C ALA A 227 5.71 6.03 10.24
N GLN A 228 7.01 5.73 10.10
CA GLN A 228 7.91 6.48 9.23
C GLN A 228 7.59 6.25 7.75
N HIS A 229 7.14 5.05 7.37
CA HIS A 229 6.78 4.69 6.00
C HIS A 229 5.44 5.30 5.55
N MET A 230 4.43 5.28 6.41
CA MET A 230 3.03 5.60 6.06
C MET A 230 2.81 6.94 5.34
N PRO A 231 3.51 8.04 5.68
CA PRO A 231 3.41 9.29 4.93
C PRO A 231 3.65 9.13 3.43
N SER A 232 4.53 8.18 3.04
CA SER A 232 4.86 7.94 1.64
C SER A 232 3.69 7.41 0.79
N HIS A 233 2.65 6.83 1.41
CA HIS A 233 1.43 6.48 0.71
C HIS A 233 0.79 7.72 0.07
N ILE A 234 0.59 8.77 0.86
CA ILE A 234 0.02 10.04 0.37
C ILE A 234 1.01 10.75 -0.57
N PHE A 235 2.29 10.86 -0.18
CA PHE A 235 3.30 11.52 -1.01
C PHE A 235 3.41 10.88 -2.40
N THR A 236 3.35 9.56 -2.49
CA THR A 236 3.35 8.84 -3.77
C THR A 236 2.09 9.15 -4.59
N ARG A 237 0.91 9.22 -3.96
CA ARG A 237 -0.35 9.55 -4.66
C ARG A 237 -0.36 10.96 -5.25
N VAL A 238 0.29 11.91 -4.58
CA VAL A 238 0.33 13.30 -5.04
C VAL A 238 1.62 13.64 -5.82
N GLY A 239 2.51 12.66 -6.01
CA GLY A 239 3.76 12.82 -6.76
C GLY A 239 4.84 13.62 -6.02
N TYR A 240 4.83 13.61 -4.68
CA TYR A 240 5.85 14.22 -3.83
C TYR A 240 6.98 13.22 -3.59
N TRP A 241 7.78 13.01 -4.65
CA TRP A 241 8.76 11.93 -4.69
C TRP A 241 9.91 12.12 -3.69
N LYS A 242 10.38 13.36 -3.49
CA LYS A 242 11.45 13.68 -2.53
C LYS A 242 11.02 13.37 -1.09
N GLU A 243 9.78 13.73 -0.74
CA GLU A 243 9.16 13.46 0.55
C GLU A 243 8.93 11.95 0.77
N SER A 244 8.49 11.25 -0.27
CA SER A 244 8.35 9.79 -0.24
C SER A 244 9.69 9.10 0.02
N ILE A 245 10.77 9.53 -0.64
CA ILE A 245 12.13 9.02 -0.41
C ILE A 245 12.56 9.29 1.03
N ALA A 246 12.41 10.51 1.53
CA ALA A 246 12.83 10.89 2.88
C ALA A 246 12.11 10.08 3.97
N ALA A 247 10.80 9.91 3.84
CA ALA A 247 9.98 9.09 4.74
C ALA A 247 10.47 7.63 4.75
N ASN A 248 10.67 7.03 3.59
CA ASN A 248 11.10 5.65 3.49
C ASN A 248 12.56 5.44 3.92
N GLN A 249 13.45 6.41 3.72
CA GLN A 249 14.79 6.35 4.29
C GLN A 249 14.76 6.31 5.83
N ALA A 250 13.87 7.07 6.47
CA ALA A 250 13.68 7.02 7.91
C ALA A 250 13.12 5.66 8.35
N SER A 251 12.10 5.16 7.65
CA SER A 251 11.53 3.83 7.88
C SER A 251 12.56 2.71 7.76
N VAL A 252 13.37 2.71 6.70
CA VAL A 252 14.42 1.71 6.47
C VAL A 252 15.49 1.75 7.58
N ARG A 253 15.86 2.95 8.07
CA ARG A 253 16.79 3.05 9.21
C ARG A 253 16.20 2.42 10.47
N ALA A 254 14.96 2.74 10.81
CA ALA A 254 14.27 2.18 11.96
C ALA A 254 14.09 0.65 11.81
N ALA A 255 13.65 0.18 10.65
CA ALA A 255 13.48 -1.25 10.37
C ALA A 255 14.78 -2.06 10.47
N LYS A 256 15.91 -1.49 10.02
CA LYS A 256 17.23 -2.12 10.18
C LYS A 256 17.65 -2.22 11.65
N ALA A 257 17.37 -1.19 12.46
CA ALA A 257 17.63 -1.20 13.90
C ALA A 257 16.81 -2.30 14.61
N ASP A 258 15.54 -2.46 14.23
CA ASP A 258 14.62 -3.45 14.78
C ASP A 258 14.74 -4.84 14.13
N LYS A 259 15.61 -5.00 13.13
CA LYS A 259 15.74 -6.24 12.33
C LYS A 259 14.42 -6.67 11.66
N ALA A 260 13.58 -5.71 11.31
CA ALA A 260 12.27 -5.89 10.67
C ALA A 260 12.44 -5.92 9.14
N SER A 261 12.88 -7.06 8.60
CA SER A 261 13.25 -7.19 7.18
C SER A 261 12.11 -6.89 6.22
N THR A 262 10.87 -7.24 6.55
CA THR A 262 9.71 -6.95 5.70
C THR A 262 9.43 -5.45 5.61
N ASP A 263 9.46 -4.72 6.73
CA ASP A 263 9.28 -3.26 6.74
C ASP A 263 10.41 -2.55 5.98
N GLN A 264 11.65 -3.04 6.15
CA GLN A 264 12.79 -2.55 5.38
C GLN A 264 12.56 -2.69 3.88
N LEU A 265 12.24 -3.90 3.40
CA LEU A 265 12.05 -4.18 1.98
C LEU A 265 10.85 -3.42 1.41
N HIS A 266 9.76 -3.32 2.16
CA HIS A 266 8.58 -2.56 1.76
C HIS A 266 8.88 -1.07 1.57
N GLY A 267 9.56 -0.43 2.51
CA GLY A 267 10.02 0.96 2.36
C GLY A 267 10.99 1.14 1.18
N GLN A 268 11.87 0.15 0.94
CA GLN A 268 12.81 0.18 -0.18
C GLN A 268 12.10 0.09 -1.56
N ASP A 269 10.97 -0.65 -1.71
CA ASP A 269 10.20 -0.66 -2.96
C ASP A 269 9.64 0.74 -3.29
N TYR A 270 9.11 1.45 -2.27
CA TYR A 270 8.67 2.83 -2.45
C TYR A 270 9.83 3.77 -2.80
N MET A 271 11.02 3.59 -2.21
CA MET A 271 12.21 4.37 -2.58
C MET A 271 12.61 4.12 -4.03
N VAL A 272 12.65 2.86 -4.48
CA VAL A 272 12.97 2.52 -5.88
C VAL A 272 12.00 3.21 -6.83
N TYR A 273 10.70 3.12 -6.55
CA TYR A 273 9.69 3.78 -7.38
C TYR A 273 9.90 5.29 -7.45
N ALA A 274 10.06 5.95 -6.31
CA ALA A 274 10.22 7.40 -6.25
C ALA A 274 11.52 7.88 -6.92
N TYR A 275 12.64 7.18 -6.73
CA TYR A 275 13.90 7.49 -7.43
C TYR A 275 13.76 7.38 -8.96
N LEU A 276 13.02 6.38 -9.47
CA LEU A 276 12.79 6.23 -10.90
C LEU A 276 11.92 7.36 -11.48
N GLN A 277 10.97 7.89 -10.69
CA GLN A 277 10.18 9.06 -11.10
C GLN A 277 11.00 10.37 -11.10
N LEU A 278 12.14 10.40 -10.41
CA LEU A 278 13.11 11.50 -10.46
C LEU A 278 14.27 11.25 -11.45
N ALA A 279 14.21 10.15 -12.22
CA ALA A 279 15.29 9.68 -13.09
C ALA A 279 16.64 9.49 -12.36
N GLN A 280 16.61 9.14 -11.08
CA GLN A 280 17.79 8.87 -10.25
C GLN A 280 18.10 7.37 -10.25
N ASP A 281 18.48 6.84 -11.41
CA ASP A 281 18.64 5.41 -11.66
C ASP A 281 19.72 4.76 -10.82
N ASN A 282 20.84 5.46 -10.55
CA ASN A 282 21.91 4.96 -9.71
C ASN A 282 21.47 4.77 -8.26
N ASN A 283 20.65 5.72 -7.74
CA ASN A 283 20.08 5.59 -6.41
C ASN A 283 19.07 4.44 -6.32
N ALA A 284 18.21 4.29 -7.33
CA ALA A 284 17.28 3.16 -7.41
C ALA A 284 18.05 1.82 -7.45
N ARG A 285 19.12 1.73 -8.24
CA ARG A 285 19.96 0.53 -8.33
C ARG A 285 20.64 0.21 -7.00
N ALA A 286 21.22 1.20 -6.33
CA ALA A 286 21.85 1.01 -5.03
C ALA A 286 20.87 0.47 -3.97
N VAL A 287 19.61 0.92 -4.00
CA VAL A 287 18.56 0.37 -3.13
C VAL A 287 18.26 -1.09 -3.46
N ILE A 288 18.13 -1.45 -4.75
CA ILE A 288 17.92 -2.85 -5.18
C ILE A 288 19.07 -3.75 -4.75
N ASP A 289 20.32 -3.29 -4.87
CA ASP A 289 21.50 -4.04 -4.45
C ASP A 289 21.56 -4.23 -2.91
N ASP A 290 21.03 -3.27 -2.14
CA ASP A 290 20.87 -3.42 -0.68
C ASP A 290 19.74 -4.39 -0.32
N MET A 291 18.60 -4.36 -1.03
CA MET A 291 17.50 -5.29 -0.86
C MET A 291 17.91 -6.75 -1.03
N ALA A 292 18.81 -7.03 -1.99
CA ALA A 292 19.29 -8.38 -2.27
C ALA A 292 20.02 -9.03 -1.08
N LYS A 293 20.50 -8.22 -0.13
CA LYS A 293 21.20 -8.68 1.09
C LYS A 293 20.22 -9.01 2.23
N SER A 294 18.96 -8.63 2.11
CA SER A 294 17.93 -8.71 3.15
C SER A 294 16.89 -9.77 2.75
N ALA A 295 17.07 -11.02 3.17
CA ALA A 295 16.20 -12.14 2.77
C ALA A 295 15.61 -12.92 3.97
N ASN A 296 15.54 -12.31 5.16
CA ASN A 296 15.04 -12.99 6.36
C ASN A 296 13.62 -12.51 6.70
N PHE A 297 12.62 -13.17 6.15
CA PHE A 297 11.20 -12.94 6.41
C PHE A 297 10.45 -14.27 6.64
N GLY A 298 9.35 -14.20 7.39
CA GLY A 298 8.53 -15.38 7.69
C GLY A 298 7.81 -15.92 6.45
N PRO A 299 7.44 -17.21 6.43
CA PRO A 299 6.80 -17.85 5.28
C PRO A 299 5.43 -17.28 4.92
N GLU A 300 4.76 -16.61 5.84
CA GLU A 300 3.45 -15.98 5.61
C GLU A 300 3.56 -14.48 5.25
N GLU A 301 4.76 -13.91 5.29
CA GLU A 301 4.98 -12.51 4.94
C GLU A 301 4.89 -12.31 3.43
N ARG A 302 4.21 -11.25 3.02
CA ARG A 302 3.97 -10.93 1.61
C ARG A 302 4.78 -9.71 1.15
N GLY A 303 4.95 -8.73 2.03
CA GLY A 303 5.56 -7.43 1.69
C GLY A 303 7.01 -7.55 1.22
N GLY A 304 7.84 -8.30 1.94
CA GLY A 304 9.24 -8.53 1.56
C GLY A 304 9.40 -9.26 0.22
N PRO A 305 8.78 -10.44 0.01
CA PRO A 305 8.79 -11.12 -1.28
C PRO A 305 8.23 -10.27 -2.43
N PHE A 306 7.17 -9.49 -2.19
CA PHE A 306 6.61 -8.58 -3.18
C PHE A 306 7.64 -7.54 -3.62
N ALA A 307 8.28 -6.86 -2.67
CA ALA A 307 9.28 -5.84 -2.93
C ALA A 307 10.48 -6.39 -3.73
N LEU A 308 10.95 -7.61 -3.39
CA LEU A 308 12.04 -8.28 -4.09
C LEU A 308 11.70 -8.69 -5.54
N ALA A 309 10.43 -8.92 -5.85
CA ALA A 309 9.96 -9.16 -7.21
C ALA A 309 9.70 -7.85 -7.97
N ALA A 310 9.04 -6.88 -7.31
CA ALA A 310 8.58 -5.65 -7.94
C ALA A 310 9.73 -4.68 -8.27
N SER A 311 10.68 -4.49 -7.35
CA SER A 311 11.70 -3.46 -7.52
C SER A 311 12.64 -3.69 -8.70
N PRO A 312 13.20 -4.90 -8.95
CA PRO A 312 13.97 -5.16 -10.16
C PRO A 312 13.15 -5.05 -11.44
N ALA A 313 11.90 -5.53 -11.42
CA ALA A 313 11.00 -5.46 -12.56
C ALA A 313 10.67 -4.00 -12.91
N ARG A 314 10.35 -3.19 -11.90
CA ARG A 314 10.08 -1.75 -12.03
C ARG A 314 11.30 -1.00 -12.57
N TYR A 315 12.49 -1.32 -12.08
CA TYR A 315 13.74 -0.71 -12.55
C TYR A 315 13.95 -0.88 -14.05
N MET A 316 13.67 -2.07 -14.61
CA MET A 316 13.80 -2.31 -16.04
C MET A 316 12.69 -1.62 -16.83
N VAL A 317 11.44 -1.78 -16.40
CA VAL A 317 10.26 -1.29 -17.13
C VAL A 317 10.20 0.24 -17.16
N GLU A 318 10.44 0.93 -16.03
CA GLU A 318 10.43 2.41 -15.94
C GLU A 318 11.54 3.07 -16.77
N ARG A 319 12.63 2.35 -17.01
CA ARG A 319 13.74 2.82 -17.85
C ARG A 319 13.58 2.44 -19.32
N GLY A 320 12.56 1.67 -19.67
CA GLY A 320 12.38 1.15 -21.03
C GLY A 320 13.47 0.13 -21.43
N ASP A 321 14.15 -0.47 -20.46
CA ASP A 321 15.14 -1.53 -20.70
C ASP A 321 14.42 -2.86 -20.96
N TRP A 322 13.85 -2.96 -22.16
CA TRP A 322 13.02 -4.10 -22.53
C TRP A 322 13.79 -5.41 -22.64
N ARG A 323 15.06 -5.34 -23.04
CA ARG A 323 15.92 -6.53 -23.09
C ARG A 323 16.24 -7.02 -21.68
N GLY A 324 16.67 -6.13 -20.80
CA GLY A 324 16.89 -6.46 -19.40
C GLY A 324 15.62 -6.97 -18.71
N ALA A 325 14.46 -6.39 -19.01
CA ALA A 325 13.18 -6.88 -18.49
C ALA A 325 12.88 -8.33 -18.93
N ALA A 326 13.15 -8.68 -20.20
CA ALA A 326 12.95 -10.03 -20.72
C ALA A 326 13.84 -11.10 -20.05
N GLU A 327 14.98 -10.70 -19.50
CA GLU A 327 15.99 -11.58 -18.88
C GLU A 327 15.89 -11.65 -17.35
N LEU A 328 14.88 -11.00 -16.74
CA LEU A 328 14.70 -11.01 -15.28
C LEU A 328 14.57 -12.45 -14.76
N GLU A 329 15.26 -12.73 -13.67
CA GLU A 329 15.15 -14.00 -12.96
C GLU A 329 13.85 -14.06 -12.16
N VAL A 330 13.07 -15.14 -12.36
CA VAL A 330 11.85 -15.38 -11.61
C VAL A 330 12.20 -15.95 -10.23
N ARG A 331 11.93 -15.19 -9.17
CA ARG A 331 12.09 -15.67 -7.81
C ARG A 331 10.90 -16.55 -7.41
N PRO A 332 11.14 -17.77 -6.89
CA PRO A 332 10.06 -18.62 -6.39
C PRO A 332 9.29 -17.95 -5.25
N SER A 333 7.96 -17.99 -5.33
CA SER A 333 7.08 -17.53 -4.26
C SER A 333 5.86 -18.45 -4.15
N LYS A 334 5.39 -18.70 -2.94
CA LYS A 334 4.12 -19.40 -2.72
C LYS A 334 2.90 -18.55 -3.07
N PHE A 335 3.10 -17.26 -3.32
CA PHE A 335 2.04 -16.33 -3.69
C PHE A 335 2.03 -16.11 -5.20
N PRO A 336 1.04 -16.63 -5.95
CA PRO A 336 1.01 -16.54 -7.41
C PRO A 336 1.10 -15.11 -7.94
N PHE A 337 0.47 -14.13 -7.26
CA PHE A 337 0.50 -12.72 -7.67
C PHE A 337 1.90 -12.09 -7.57
N ILE A 338 2.77 -12.57 -6.68
CA ILE A 338 4.17 -12.11 -6.59
C ILE A 338 4.98 -12.66 -7.76
N THR A 339 4.80 -13.94 -8.08
CA THR A 339 5.44 -14.56 -9.24
C THR A 339 5.00 -13.90 -10.55
N ALA A 340 3.73 -13.50 -10.65
CA ALA A 340 3.18 -12.83 -11.82
C ALA A 340 3.88 -11.51 -12.17
N ILE A 341 4.38 -10.76 -11.18
CA ILE A 341 5.10 -9.49 -11.38
C ILE A 341 6.28 -9.67 -12.35
N THR A 342 7.12 -10.67 -12.10
CA THR A 342 8.30 -10.91 -12.93
C THR A 342 7.91 -11.42 -14.32
N HIS A 343 6.92 -12.32 -14.42
CA HIS A 343 6.43 -12.79 -15.71
C HIS A 343 5.80 -11.68 -16.54
N PHE A 344 5.10 -10.74 -15.91
CA PHE A 344 4.57 -9.56 -16.60
C PHE A 344 5.69 -8.68 -17.18
N ALA A 345 6.71 -8.36 -16.38
CA ALA A 345 7.86 -7.58 -16.86
C ALA A 345 8.59 -8.29 -18.00
N ARG A 346 8.80 -9.62 -17.91
CA ARG A 346 9.44 -10.43 -18.94
C ARG A 346 8.63 -10.47 -20.24
N ALA A 347 7.31 -10.66 -20.13
CA ALA A 347 6.43 -10.68 -21.30
C ALA A 347 6.43 -9.34 -22.04
N LEU A 348 6.31 -8.23 -21.29
CA LEU A 348 6.43 -6.88 -21.86
C LEU A 348 7.81 -6.65 -22.49
N GLY A 349 8.87 -7.01 -21.77
CA GLY A 349 10.24 -6.88 -22.22
C GLY A 349 10.49 -7.60 -23.53
N ALA A 350 10.13 -8.88 -23.62
CA ALA A 350 10.31 -9.68 -24.81
C ALA A 350 9.48 -9.14 -26.01
N ALA A 351 8.21 -8.79 -25.79
CA ALA A 351 7.35 -8.25 -26.83
C ALA A 351 7.88 -6.93 -27.37
N ARG A 352 8.27 -6.00 -26.48
CA ARG A 352 8.78 -4.68 -26.85
C ARG A 352 10.21 -4.70 -27.41
N ALA A 353 10.99 -5.73 -27.07
CA ALA A 353 12.29 -5.98 -27.70
C ALA A 353 12.18 -6.63 -29.08
N GLY A 354 10.97 -6.87 -29.59
CA GLY A 354 10.72 -7.48 -30.92
C GLY A 354 10.88 -9.01 -30.94
N ASN A 355 10.77 -9.67 -29.80
CA ASN A 355 10.81 -11.14 -29.69
C ASN A 355 9.48 -11.71 -29.17
N PRO A 356 8.43 -11.76 -30.03
CA PRO A 356 7.11 -12.27 -29.64
C PRO A 356 7.14 -13.76 -29.21
N GLU A 357 8.05 -14.58 -29.74
CA GLU A 357 8.14 -15.99 -29.38
C GLU A 357 8.56 -16.16 -27.91
N ALA A 358 9.53 -15.38 -27.45
CA ALA A 358 9.94 -15.39 -26.05
C ALA A 358 8.84 -14.91 -25.09
N ALA A 359 7.98 -13.97 -25.52
CA ALA A 359 6.88 -13.46 -24.71
C ALA A 359 5.77 -14.49 -24.45
N LYS A 360 5.56 -15.46 -25.35
CA LYS A 360 4.44 -16.42 -25.28
C LYS A 360 4.42 -17.24 -23.98
N ALA A 361 5.59 -17.72 -23.56
CA ALA A 361 5.70 -18.55 -22.36
C ALA A 361 5.31 -17.77 -21.08
N ASP A 362 5.77 -16.53 -20.97
CA ASP A 362 5.46 -15.67 -19.82
C ASP A 362 3.98 -15.23 -19.83
N VAL A 363 3.38 -14.95 -21.00
CA VAL A 363 1.94 -14.67 -21.15
C VAL A 363 1.10 -15.90 -20.75
N ALA A 364 1.48 -17.11 -21.15
CA ALA A 364 0.80 -18.33 -20.75
C ALA A 364 0.89 -18.55 -19.22
N LYS A 365 2.05 -18.25 -18.62
CA LYS A 365 2.25 -18.37 -17.18
C LYS A 365 1.41 -17.37 -16.39
N LEU A 366 1.23 -16.15 -16.89
CA LEU A 366 0.31 -15.18 -16.27
C LEU A 366 -1.13 -15.69 -16.23
N ALA A 367 -1.60 -16.35 -17.32
CA ALA A 367 -2.93 -16.95 -17.34
C ALA A 367 -3.06 -18.07 -16.29
N GLU A 368 -2.06 -18.94 -16.18
CA GLU A 368 -2.03 -20.01 -15.17
C GLU A 368 -2.08 -19.44 -13.74
N LEU A 369 -1.24 -18.43 -13.43
CA LEU A 369 -1.17 -17.82 -12.11
C LEU A 369 -2.48 -17.10 -11.74
N ARG A 370 -3.11 -16.42 -12.70
CA ARG A 370 -4.46 -15.84 -12.54
C ARG A 370 -5.49 -16.91 -12.18
N ASP A 371 -5.48 -18.05 -12.88
CA ASP A 371 -6.45 -19.10 -12.68
C ASP A 371 -6.24 -19.81 -11.33
N GLN A 372 -5.00 -19.99 -10.87
CA GLN A 372 -4.68 -20.42 -9.50
C GLN A 372 -5.27 -19.47 -8.44
N LEU A 373 -5.20 -18.15 -8.65
CA LEU A 373 -5.79 -17.17 -7.73
C LEU A 373 -7.33 -17.23 -7.74
N ARG A 374 -7.96 -17.50 -8.90
CA ARG A 374 -9.40 -17.71 -9.01
C ARG A 374 -9.85 -18.95 -8.24
N GLU A 375 -9.13 -20.05 -8.38
CA GLU A 375 -9.38 -21.31 -7.65
C GLU A 375 -9.22 -21.10 -6.13
N ALA A 376 -8.21 -20.33 -5.73
CA ALA A 376 -8.00 -19.94 -4.32
C ALA A 376 -9.02 -18.90 -3.82
N LYS A 377 -9.97 -18.44 -4.65
CA LYS A 377 -10.95 -17.39 -4.34
C LYS A 377 -10.34 -16.05 -3.92
N ASP A 378 -9.12 -15.78 -4.35
CA ASP A 378 -8.45 -14.49 -4.17
C ASP A 378 -8.82 -13.55 -5.32
N ALA A 379 -10.04 -13.01 -5.26
CA ALA A 379 -10.65 -12.25 -6.35
C ALA A 379 -9.84 -10.98 -6.69
N TYR A 380 -9.29 -10.31 -5.69
CA TYR A 380 -8.53 -9.07 -5.90
C TYR A 380 -7.23 -9.36 -6.69
N TRP A 381 -6.41 -10.30 -6.22
CA TRP A 381 -5.15 -10.60 -6.92
C TRP A 381 -5.38 -11.31 -8.26
N ALA A 382 -6.46 -12.08 -8.40
CA ALA A 382 -6.87 -12.64 -9.69
C ALA A 382 -7.18 -11.53 -10.71
N GLU A 383 -7.88 -10.45 -10.30
CA GLU A 383 -8.16 -9.27 -11.13
C GLU A 383 -6.86 -8.55 -11.52
N GLN A 384 -5.96 -8.29 -10.57
CA GLN A 384 -4.68 -7.62 -10.84
C GLN A 384 -3.81 -8.41 -11.84
N VAL A 385 -3.71 -9.73 -11.68
CA VAL A 385 -2.96 -10.59 -12.61
C VAL A 385 -3.67 -10.71 -13.97
N ASP A 386 -5.01 -10.65 -14.01
CA ASP A 386 -5.76 -10.63 -15.26
C ASP A 386 -5.49 -9.36 -16.07
N ILE A 387 -5.40 -8.20 -15.42
CA ILE A 387 -5.02 -6.93 -16.06
C ILE A 387 -3.60 -7.02 -16.64
N GLN A 388 -2.65 -7.55 -15.87
CA GLN A 388 -1.28 -7.78 -16.33
C GLN A 388 -1.24 -8.73 -17.53
N TRP A 389 -1.99 -9.84 -17.48
CA TRP A 389 -2.12 -10.79 -18.58
C TRP A 389 -2.70 -10.14 -19.84
N GLN A 390 -3.76 -9.34 -19.72
CA GLN A 390 -4.37 -8.62 -20.84
C GLN A 390 -3.38 -7.64 -21.47
N ALA A 391 -2.67 -6.84 -20.67
CA ALA A 391 -1.69 -5.88 -21.15
C ALA A 391 -0.50 -6.57 -21.85
N ALA A 392 0.04 -7.65 -21.27
CA ALA A 392 1.12 -8.44 -21.86
C ALA A 392 0.67 -9.10 -23.17
N SER A 393 -0.56 -9.66 -23.21
CA SER A 393 -1.16 -10.26 -24.41
C SER A 393 -1.34 -9.22 -25.52
N ALA A 394 -1.75 -7.99 -25.19
CA ALA A 394 -1.89 -6.91 -26.14
C ALA A 394 -0.52 -6.54 -26.79
N TRP A 395 0.53 -6.42 -25.98
CA TRP A 395 1.88 -6.15 -26.50
C TRP A 395 2.44 -7.33 -27.32
N LEU A 396 2.09 -8.57 -26.97
CA LEU A 396 2.42 -9.74 -27.79
C LEU A 396 1.73 -9.68 -29.16
N LEU A 397 0.44 -9.33 -29.21
CA LEU A 397 -0.28 -9.11 -30.47
C LEU A 397 0.37 -7.99 -31.32
N TYR A 398 0.77 -6.91 -30.65
CA TYR A 398 1.47 -5.81 -31.31
C TYR A 398 2.78 -6.26 -31.95
N ALA A 399 3.60 -7.03 -31.22
CA ALA A 399 4.85 -7.58 -31.71
C ALA A 399 4.67 -8.59 -32.86
N GLN A 400 3.49 -9.21 -32.95
CA GLN A 400 3.09 -10.07 -34.07
C GLN A 400 2.55 -9.30 -35.28
N GLY A 401 2.50 -7.97 -35.26
CA GLY A 401 1.95 -7.12 -36.31
C GLY A 401 0.41 -7.03 -36.34
N LYS A 402 -0.30 -7.59 -35.34
CA LYS A 402 -1.76 -7.56 -35.22
C LYS A 402 -2.21 -6.29 -34.49
N TYR A 403 -1.96 -5.14 -35.10
CA TYR A 403 -2.06 -3.84 -34.45
C TYR A 403 -3.45 -3.45 -33.97
N ASP A 404 -4.51 -3.73 -34.77
CA ASP A 404 -5.88 -3.36 -34.40
C ASP A 404 -6.38 -4.20 -33.22
N ASP A 405 -6.09 -5.50 -33.21
CA ASP A 405 -6.40 -6.39 -32.09
C ASP A 405 -5.60 -5.98 -30.83
N ALA A 406 -4.34 -5.59 -31.00
CA ALA A 406 -3.48 -5.14 -29.93
C ALA A 406 -4.02 -3.85 -29.27
N LEU A 407 -4.41 -2.84 -30.06
CA LEU A 407 -4.99 -1.60 -29.57
C LEU A 407 -6.30 -1.85 -28.82
N LYS A 408 -7.18 -2.72 -29.36
CA LYS A 408 -8.43 -3.10 -28.72
C LYS A 408 -8.19 -3.81 -27.37
N ALA A 409 -7.27 -4.78 -27.34
CA ALA A 409 -6.91 -5.52 -26.14
C ALA A 409 -6.26 -4.61 -25.08
N MET A 410 -5.33 -3.72 -25.49
CA MET A 410 -4.65 -2.82 -24.56
C MET A 410 -5.61 -1.78 -23.95
N ARG A 411 -6.56 -1.28 -24.75
CA ARG A 411 -7.62 -0.41 -24.25
C ARG A 411 -8.47 -1.14 -23.20
N ALA A 412 -8.84 -2.39 -23.45
CA ALA A 412 -9.63 -3.18 -22.50
C ALA A 412 -8.88 -3.38 -21.17
N ALA A 413 -7.57 -3.68 -21.22
CA ALA A 413 -6.72 -3.78 -20.03
C ALA A 413 -6.68 -2.45 -19.25
N ALA A 414 -6.52 -1.33 -19.94
CA ALA A 414 -6.52 0.01 -19.35
C ALA A 414 -7.87 0.35 -18.70
N ASP A 415 -8.98 0.06 -19.38
CA ASP A 415 -10.34 0.29 -18.86
C ASP A 415 -10.66 -0.63 -17.66
N ALA A 416 -10.05 -1.82 -17.57
CA ALA A 416 -10.14 -2.70 -16.41
C ALA A 416 -9.35 -2.15 -15.22
N GLU A 417 -8.08 -1.70 -15.42
CA GLU A 417 -7.27 -1.11 -14.37
C GLU A 417 -7.87 0.18 -13.80
N ASP A 418 -8.54 0.98 -14.62
CA ASP A 418 -9.19 2.21 -14.15
C ASP A 418 -10.36 1.93 -13.19
N LYS A 419 -10.94 0.74 -13.21
CA LYS A 419 -12.06 0.32 -12.35
C LYS A 419 -11.61 -0.23 -10.99
N THR A 420 -10.34 -0.52 -10.81
CA THR A 420 -9.80 -1.07 -9.57
C THR A 420 -8.87 -0.09 -8.86
N GLU A 421 -8.41 -0.44 -7.65
CA GLU A 421 -7.44 0.33 -6.88
C GLU A 421 -6.21 -0.53 -6.56
N LYS A 422 -5.04 0.11 -6.39
CA LYS A 422 -3.85 -0.59 -5.96
C LYS A 422 -3.97 -1.10 -4.52
N ALA A 423 -3.37 -2.24 -4.22
CA ALA A 423 -3.18 -2.68 -2.84
C ALA A 423 -2.18 -1.75 -2.11
N PRO A 424 -2.31 -1.58 -0.77
CA PRO A 424 -1.34 -0.79 0.01
C PRO A 424 0.09 -1.33 -0.04
N VAL A 425 0.29 -2.60 -0.38
CA VAL A 425 1.62 -3.23 -0.47
C VAL A 425 2.50 -2.66 -1.60
N THR A 426 1.93 -1.98 -2.58
CA THR A 426 2.66 -1.42 -3.72
C THR A 426 2.56 0.11 -3.77
N PRO A 427 3.63 0.83 -4.16
CA PRO A 427 3.55 2.27 -4.43
C PRO A 427 2.64 2.61 -5.61
N GLY A 428 2.55 1.72 -6.61
CA GLY A 428 1.74 1.86 -7.82
C GLY A 428 1.79 0.62 -8.68
N PRO A 429 1.05 0.55 -9.78
CA PRO A 429 1.19 -0.50 -10.78
C PRO A 429 2.65 -0.61 -11.24
N LEU A 430 3.07 -1.80 -11.67
CA LEU A 430 4.41 -1.98 -12.24
C LEU A 430 4.60 -1.13 -13.50
N ALA A 431 3.60 -1.13 -14.35
CA ALA A 431 3.43 -0.25 -15.50
C ALA A 431 1.94 0.03 -15.67
N PRO A 432 1.46 1.27 -15.48
CA PRO A 432 0.04 1.58 -15.64
C PRO A 432 -0.47 1.20 -17.02
N ALA A 433 -1.55 0.43 -17.07
CA ALA A 433 -2.08 -0.07 -18.34
C ALA A 433 -2.52 1.07 -19.28
N ARG A 434 -3.01 2.19 -18.72
CA ARG A 434 -3.35 3.39 -19.50
C ARG A 434 -2.11 4.05 -20.11
N GLU A 435 -0.96 4.06 -19.41
CA GLU A 435 0.32 4.55 -19.94
C GLU A 435 0.84 3.63 -21.06
N LEU A 436 0.75 2.30 -20.87
CA LEU A 436 1.10 1.34 -21.91
C LEU A 436 0.22 1.48 -23.16
N TYR A 437 -1.07 1.79 -22.99
CA TYR A 437 -1.98 2.10 -24.09
C TYR A 437 -1.57 3.38 -24.82
N GLY A 438 -1.23 4.44 -24.06
CA GLY A 438 -0.69 5.69 -24.64
C GLY A 438 0.57 5.46 -25.47
N ALA A 439 1.49 4.61 -24.99
CA ALA A 439 2.69 4.24 -25.73
C ALA A 439 2.36 3.52 -27.05
N MET A 440 1.44 2.55 -27.01
CA MET A 440 1.01 1.83 -28.23
C MET A 440 0.34 2.75 -29.25
N LEU A 441 -0.53 3.66 -28.82
CA LEU A 441 -1.16 4.67 -29.67
C LEU A 441 -0.12 5.58 -30.31
N LEU A 442 0.87 6.04 -29.54
CA LEU A 442 1.92 6.92 -30.01
C LEU A 442 2.80 6.27 -31.09
N GLU A 443 3.14 4.99 -30.90
CA GLU A 443 3.87 4.17 -31.89
C GLU A 443 3.06 3.99 -33.19
N ARG A 444 1.72 3.96 -33.11
CA ARG A 444 0.82 3.89 -34.27
C ARG A 444 0.53 5.25 -34.92
N GLY A 445 1.14 6.33 -34.43
CA GLY A 445 0.92 7.68 -34.95
C GLY A 445 -0.39 8.35 -34.53
N MET A 446 -1.15 7.72 -33.60
CA MET A 446 -2.41 8.25 -33.05
C MET A 446 -2.10 9.23 -31.91
N ALA A 447 -1.49 10.35 -32.26
CA ALA A 447 -0.85 11.26 -31.31
C ALA A 447 -1.85 11.93 -30.35
N LYS A 448 -3.04 12.33 -30.83
CA LYS A 448 -4.06 12.97 -30.00
C LYS A 448 -4.65 12.02 -28.96
N GLU A 449 -4.94 10.79 -29.38
CA GLU A 449 -5.44 9.74 -28.51
C GLU A 449 -4.37 9.30 -27.50
N ALA A 450 -3.11 9.27 -27.90
CA ALA A 450 -1.98 9.00 -27.02
C ALA A 450 -1.86 10.07 -25.93
N LEU A 451 -1.96 11.36 -26.30
CA LEU A 451 -1.94 12.47 -25.35
C LEU A 451 -3.06 12.30 -24.31
N ALA A 452 -4.30 12.05 -24.75
CA ALA A 452 -5.43 11.84 -23.84
C ALA A 452 -5.21 10.66 -22.89
N ALA A 453 -4.58 9.56 -23.35
CA ALA A 453 -4.26 8.41 -22.50
C ALA A 453 -3.20 8.74 -21.43
N TYR A 454 -2.15 9.47 -21.79
CA TYR A 454 -1.12 9.90 -20.85
C TYR A 454 -1.66 10.92 -19.83
N GLU A 455 -2.48 11.88 -20.25
CA GLU A 455 -3.13 12.83 -19.34
C GLU A 455 -4.09 12.13 -18.37
N ALA A 456 -4.80 11.10 -18.82
CA ALA A 456 -5.63 10.27 -17.93
C ALA A 456 -4.76 9.54 -16.88
N THR A 457 -3.57 9.05 -17.27
CA THR A 457 -2.60 8.48 -16.32
C THR A 457 -2.15 9.54 -15.32
N LEU A 458 -1.75 10.73 -15.78
CA LEU A 458 -1.28 11.83 -14.92
C LEU A 458 -2.35 12.35 -13.95
N LYS A 459 -3.63 12.24 -14.31
CA LYS A 459 -4.74 12.55 -13.40
C LYS A 459 -4.83 11.57 -12.23
N LYS A 460 -4.53 10.29 -12.47
CA LYS A 460 -4.54 9.22 -11.45
C LYS A 460 -3.23 9.13 -10.68
N GLU A 461 -2.11 9.34 -11.37
CA GLU A 461 -0.74 9.29 -10.84
C GLU A 461 0.02 10.58 -11.20
N PRO A 462 -0.18 11.67 -10.43
CA PRO A 462 0.44 12.96 -10.70
C PRO A 462 1.97 12.87 -10.70
N HIS A 463 2.60 13.67 -11.57
CA HIS A 463 4.07 13.74 -11.66
C HIS A 463 4.77 12.42 -11.99
N ARG A 464 4.06 11.48 -12.64
CA ARG A 464 4.68 10.25 -13.12
C ARG A 464 5.54 10.56 -14.35
N LEU A 465 6.85 10.26 -14.27
CA LEU A 465 7.84 10.68 -15.28
C LEU A 465 7.55 10.10 -16.67
N GLY A 466 7.27 8.78 -16.76
CA GLY A 466 6.96 8.10 -18.02
C GLY A 466 5.76 8.70 -18.74
N ALA A 467 4.66 8.92 -18.01
CA ALA A 467 3.45 9.55 -18.55
C ALA A 467 3.69 11.01 -18.92
N THR A 468 4.46 11.78 -18.16
CA THR A 468 4.80 13.18 -18.45
C THR A 468 5.59 13.29 -19.74
N ILE A 469 6.62 12.46 -19.93
CA ILE A 469 7.41 12.41 -21.18
C ILE A 469 6.56 11.91 -22.35
N GLY A 470 5.72 10.91 -22.12
CA GLY A 470 4.80 10.37 -23.12
C GLY A 470 3.80 11.41 -23.62
N ALA A 471 3.20 12.18 -22.71
CA ALA A 471 2.31 13.29 -23.02
C ALA A 471 3.02 14.38 -23.84
N ALA A 472 4.25 14.75 -23.44
CA ALA A 472 5.06 15.72 -24.17
C ALA A 472 5.30 15.30 -25.63
N LYS A 473 5.77 14.05 -25.84
CA LYS A 473 6.01 13.47 -27.17
C LYS A 473 4.73 13.37 -28.00
N ALA A 474 3.61 13.02 -27.36
CA ALA A 474 2.32 12.93 -28.04
C ALA A 474 1.81 14.30 -28.48
N ALA A 475 1.89 15.32 -27.62
CA ALA A 475 1.53 16.68 -27.93
C ALA A 475 2.41 17.25 -29.07
N GLU A 476 3.74 17.04 -29.01
CA GLU A 476 4.67 17.43 -30.07
C GLU A 476 4.29 16.82 -31.42
N LYS A 477 4.04 15.50 -31.48
CA LYS A 477 3.60 14.81 -32.70
C LYS A 477 2.22 15.24 -33.18
N ALA A 478 1.35 15.69 -32.30
CA ALA A 478 0.03 16.23 -32.63
C ALA A 478 0.11 17.69 -33.15
N GLY A 479 1.28 18.34 -33.07
CA GLY A 479 1.48 19.75 -33.44
C GLY A 479 1.08 20.73 -32.33
N ASP A 480 0.70 20.27 -31.15
CA ASP A 480 0.41 21.12 -29.99
C ASP A 480 1.70 21.42 -29.21
N LEU A 481 2.47 22.37 -29.74
CA LEU A 481 3.76 22.74 -29.18
C LEU A 481 3.64 23.42 -27.80
N ALA A 482 2.51 24.04 -27.48
CA ALA A 482 2.29 24.66 -26.19
C ALA A 482 2.16 23.60 -25.08
N THR A 483 1.29 22.60 -25.27
CA THR A 483 1.13 21.45 -24.38
C THR A 483 2.42 20.61 -24.31
N ALA A 484 3.11 20.39 -25.43
CA ALA A 484 4.39 19.70 -25.46
C ALA A 484 5.43 20.39 -24.56
N ARG A 485 5.54 21.71 -24.65
CA ARG A 485 6.46 22.52 -23.84
C ARG A 485 6.13 22.42 -22.36
N GLN A 486 4.86 22.48 -21.98
CA GLN A 486 4.41 22.34 -20.61
C GLN A 486 4.85 21.01 -20.01
N HIS A 487 4.60 19.89 -20.70
CA HIS A 487 4.96 18.56 -20.23
C HIS A 487 6.48 18.33 -20.25
N TYR A 488 7.21 18.82 -21.27
CA TYR A 488 8.68 18.72 -21.27
C TYR A 488 9.30 19.53 -20.13
N ALA A 489 8.80 20.73 -19.85
CA ALA A 489 9.26 21.53 -18.71
C ALA A 489 9.00 20.82 -17.37
N ALA A 490 7.84 20.20 -17.20
CA ALA A 490 7.51 19.39 -16.03
C ALA A 490 8.47 18.18 -15.89
N ALA A 491 8.76 17.46 -16.98
CA ALA A 491 9.71 16.35 -16.97
C ALA A 491 11.13 16.81 -16.59
N VAL A 492 11.58 17.96 -17.11
CA VAL A 492 12.89 18.55 -16.77
C VAL A 492 12.95 18.92 -15.29
N ALA A 493 11.86 19.48 -14.73
CA ALA A 493 11.80 19.82 -13.30
C ALA A 493 11.83 18.57 -12.39
N LEU A 494 11.10 17.50 -12.74
CA LEU A 494 11.16 16.22 -12.05
C LEU A 494 12.59 15.64 -12.06
N ALA A 495 13.25 15.72 -13.21
CA ALA A 495 14.57 15.16 -13.47
C ALA A 495 15.72 16.17 -13.23
N GLU A 496 15.54 17.13 -12.30
CA GLU A 496 16.55 18.14 -11.97
C GLU A 496 17.91 17.50 -11.63
N ASN A 497 17.88 16.45 -10.81
CA ASN A 497 19.05 15.69 -10.36
C ASN A 497 19.13 14.31 -11.03
N ALA A 498 18.66 14.19 -12.28
CA ALA A 498 18.67 12.94 -13.02
C ALA A 498 20.09 12.47 -13.32
N ASP A 499 20.27 11.15 -13.42
CA ASP A 499 21.47 10.55 -13.95
C ASP A 499 21.65 10.92 -15.44
N PRO A 500 22.88 11.13 -15.93
CA PRO A 500 23.09 11.61 -17.29
C PRO A 500 22.75 10.61 -18.41
N VAL A 501 22.40 9.39 -18.06
CA VAL A 501 22.19 8.28 -19.01
C VAL A 501 20.80 8.16 -19.60
N ARG A 502 19.81 8.99 -19.18
CA ARG A 502 18.45 8.96 -19.76
C ARG A 502 18.32 9.91 -20.95
N PRO A 503 18.31 9.38 -22.21
CA PRO A 503 18.29 10.20 -23.43
C PRO A 503 17.02 11.03 -23.58
N GLU A 504 15.88 10.55 -23.08
CA GLU A 504 14.61 11.28 -23.13
C GLU A 504 14.62 12.56 -22.28
N ILE A 505 15.39 12.60 -21.19
CA ILE A 505 15.56 13.82 -20.39
C ILE A 505 16.46 14.81 -21.11
N ALA A 506 17.51 14.33 -21.80
CA ALA A 506 18.35 15.19 -22.63
C ALA A 506 17.52 15.83 -23.77
N ALA A 507 16.66 15.04 -24.42
CA ALA A 507 15.77 15.53 -25.46
C ALA A 507 14.76 16.58 -24.93
N ALA A 508 14.16 16.33 -23.76
CA ALA A 508 13.26 17.28 -23.09
C ALA A 508 13.96 18.62 -22.78
N ARG A 509 15.19 18.58 -22.25
CA ARG A 509 16.01 19.78 -21.99
C ARG A 509 16.30 20.55 -23.26
N ALA A 510 16.66 19.85 -24.35
CA ALA A 510 16.93 20.49 -25.66
C ALA A 510 15.67 21.16 -26.23
N PHE A 511 14.51 20.51 -26.17
CA PHE A 511 13.23 21.08 -26.62
C PHE A 511 12.87 22.35 -25.84
N VAL A 512 12.98 22.33 -24.53
CA VAL A 512 12.67 23.51 -23.68
C VAL A 512 13.64 24.66 -23.94
N ALA A 513 14.92 24.38 -24.24
CA ALA A 513 15.94 25.38 -24.52
C ALA A 513 15.76 26.09 -25.89
N GLN A 514 15.30 25.34 -26.93
CA GLN A 514 15.06 25.90 -28.27
C GLN A 514 13.92 26.92 -28.34
N ALA A 515 13.10 26.93 -27.31
CA ALA A 515 11.87 27.72 -27.28
C ALA A 515 12.01 29.05 -26.49
N ARG A 516 13.23 29.41 -26.12
CA ARG A 516 13.60 30.73 -25.59
C ARG A 516 14.07 31.62 -26.74
#